data_4f7ce71cbeb60213b423c422c29c63a2
#
_entry.id   4f7ce71cbeb60213b423c422c29c63a2
#
_cell.length_a   1.000
_cell.length_b   1.000
_cell.length_c   1.000
_cell.angle_alpha   90.00
_cell.angle_beta   90.00
_cell.angle_gamma   90.00
#
_symmetry.space_group_name_H-M   'P 1'
#
loop_
_entity.id
_entity.type
_entity.pdbx_description
1 polymer ?
#
loop_
_entity_poly.entity_id
_entity_poly.type
_entity_poly.pdbx_seq_one_letter_code
_entity_poly.pdbx_strand_id
1 'polypeptide(L)'
;MRPLRPFVAVTGVLALALGTACSPARSPKESDGSVRLPAANAMFDYQLGGAYPPPADVRAVSRDRTAKPAAGRYNVCYVNAFQAQPDATGFWNAHHPDLLLRDGHGKPVVDEDWHEPLLDISTAAKRTALMDVVGPWIDGCATAGFDAVEPDNLDSYERSHGRLTARHAAAFAQLLARRAHQQRLAIAQKNTTDLLPRRGAIGFDFAVVEECTRYDECTDFADAYHNRIFVIEYTRKDFTAACRAWGRKLSVTLRDREVVPAGAEGYVDERC
;
A
#
# COMPACT_ATOMS: atom_id res chain seq x y z
N MET A 1 68.24 23.65 -74.40
CA MET A 1 67.26 22.55 -74.18
C MET A 1 67.43 22.02 -72.74
N ARG A 2 66.53 22.31 -71.88
CA ARG A 2 66.55 21.83 -70.49
C ARG A 2 65.38 20.85 -70.32
N PRO A 3 65.57 19.65 -69.72
CA PRO A 3 64.47 18.72 -69.51
C PRO A 3 63.64 19.05 -68.27
N LEU A 4 62.33 18.87 -68.45
CA LEU A 4 61.31 18.99 -67.42
C LEU A 4 61.42 17.86 -66.41
N ARG A 5 61.36 18.19 -65.16
CA ARG A 5 61.22 17.25 -64.02
C ARG A 5 59.74 17.00 -63.77
N PRO A 6 59.29 15.76 -63.49
CA PRO A 6 57.89 15.51 -63.09
C PRO A 6 57.67 15.80 -61.61
N PHE A 7 56.51 16.45 -61.33
CA PHE A 7 55.99 16.63 -60.01
C PHE A 7 55.35 15.32 -59.51
N VAL A 8 55.81 14.86 -58.39
CA VAL A 8 55.15 13.75 -57.65
C VAL A 8 54.09 14.40 -56.68
N ALA A 9 52.84 14.11 -56.92
CA ALA A 9 51.73 14.48 -56.01
C ALA A 9 51.67 13.42 -54.90
N VAL A 10 51.89 13.87 -53.66
CA VAL A 10 51.66 13.07 -52.45
C VAL A 10 50.21 13.33 -52.02
N THR A 11 49.38 12.32 -52.20
CA THR A 11 48.00 12.30 -51.69
C THR A 11 48.05 11.81 -50.23
N GLY A 12 47.84 12.76 -49.29
CA GLY A 12 47.69 12.45 -47.88
C GLY A 12 46.28 11.90 -47.60
N VAL A 13 46.22 10.66 -47.17
CA VAL A 13 44.98 10.04 -46.68
C VAL A 13 44.79 10.43 -45.23
N LEU A 14 43.75 11.28 -44.98
CA LEU A 14 43.35 11.66 -43.64
C LEU A 14 42.41 10.58 -43.06
N ALA A 15 42.94 9.72 -42.19
CA ALA A 15 42.14 8.73 -41.49
C ALA A 15 41.35 9.40 -40.35
N LEU A 16 40.01 9.58 -40.52
CA LEU A 16 39.13 9.93 -39.44
C LEU A 16 38.93 8.72 -38.53
N ALA A 17 39.52 8.75 -37.35
CA ALA A 17 39.23 7.82 -36.28
C ALA A 17 37.86 8.19 -35.62
N LEU A 18 36.78 7.47 -35.98
CA LEU A 18 35.52 7.51 -35.28
C LEU A 18 35.68 6.81 -33.93
N GLY A 19 35.91 7.57 -32.90
CA GLY A 19 35.86 7.12 -31.48
C GLY A 19 34.45 6.76 -31.09
N THR A 20 34.10 5.48 -31.09
CA THR A 20 32.89 4.97 -30.46
C THR A 20 33.06 5.09 -28.95
N ALA A 21 32.48 6.13 -28.37
CA ALA A 21 32.32 6.23 -26.91
C ALA A 21 31.34 5.14 -26.44
N CYS A 22 31.88 4.01 -25.99
CA CYS A 22 31.10 3.05 -25.20
C CYS A 22 30.74 3.71 -23.85
N SER A 23 29.52 4.24 -23.71
CA SER A 23 28.96 4.52 -22.41
C SER A 23 28.87 3.21 -21.63
N PRO A 24 29.40 3.14 -20.39
CA PRO A 24 29.22 1.93 -19.60
C PRO A 24 27.73 1.75 -19.35
N ALA A 25 27.20 0.64 -19.85
CA ALA A 25 25.85 0.18 -19.52
C ALA A 25 25.78 0.08 -17.99
N ARG A 26 24.89 0.87 -17.38
CA ARG A 26 24.61 0.79 -15.95
C ARG A 26 24.12 -0.63 -15.69
N SER A 27 24.94 -1.43 -15.02
CA SER A 27 24.54 -2.76 -14.56
C SER A 27 23.22 -2.62 -13.81
N PRO A 28 22.21 -3.47 -14.08
CA PRO A 28 21.03 -3.52 -13.24
C PRO A 28 21.51 -3.79 -11.81
N LYS A 29 21.19 -2.90 -10.86
CA LYS A 29 21.35 -3.20 -9.44
C LYS A 29 20.55 -4.47 -9.21
N GLU A 30 21.22 -5.59 -8.96
CA GLU A 30 20.58 -6.77 -8.39
C GLU A 30 19.90 -6.28 -7.12
N SER A 31 18.56 -6.25 -7.14
CA SER A 31 17.78 -6.01 -5.95
C SER A 31 17.98 -7.26 -5.08
N ASP A 32 18.48 -7.09 -3.88
CA ASP A 32 18.73 -8.15 -2.90
C ASP A 32 17.46 -8.89 -2.41
N GLY A 33 16.37 -8.78 -3.13
CA GLY A 33 15.09 -9.39 -2.79
C GLY A 33 14.32 -8.68 -1.66
N SER A 34 14.90 -7.62 -1.08
CA SER A 34 14.25 -6.84 -0.03
C SER A 34 13.14 -5.96 -0.59
N VAL A 35 12.03 -5.86 0.15
CA VAL A 35 10.94 -4.93 -0.16
C VAL A 35 11.37 -3.49 0.12
N ARG A 36 10.86 -2.54 -0.66
CA ARG A 36 11.07 -1.11 -0.41
C ARG A 36 10.12 -0.63 0.68
N LEU A 37 10.65 -0.17 1.80
CA LEU A 37 9.86 0.39 2.90
C LEU A 37 9.60 1.89 2.71
N PRO A 38 8.48 2.43 3.25
CA PRO A 38 8.28 3.87 3.30
C PRO A 38 9.30 4.52 4.23
N ALA A 39 9.70 5.75 3.92
CA ALA A 39 10.51 6.52 4.85
C ALA A 39 9.69 6.87 6.10
N ALA A 40 10.31 6.81 7.28
CA ALA A 40 9.68 7.32 8.50
C ALA A 40 9.35 8.81 8.32
N ASN A 41 8.22 9.25 8.87
CA ASN A 41 7.74 10.63 8.78
C ASN A 41 7.64 11.17 7.34
N ALA A 42 7.35 10.32 6.35
CA ALA A 42 7.06 10.76 4.99
C ALA A 42 5.69 11.45 4.93
N MET A 43 5.61 12.66 4.38
CA MET A 43 4.33 13.32 4.12
C MET A 43 3.41 12.40 3.33
N PHE A 44 2.26 12.08 3.89
CA PHE A 44 1.33 11.07 3.39
C PHE A 44 0.00 11.68 2.94
N ASP A 45 -0.56 11.17 1.87
CA ASP A 45 -1.87 11.54 1.33
C ASP A 45 -2.73 10.28 1.16
N TYR A 46 -3.90 10.30 1.77
CA TYR A 46 -4.83 9.16 1.81
C TYR A 46 -5.98 9.40 0.83
N GLN A 47 -5.95 8.74 -0.34
CA GLN A 47 -6.80 9.03 -1.49
C GLN A 47 -7.71 7.83 -1.87
N LEU A 48 -8.45 7.26 -0.90
CA LEU A 48 -9.27 6.07 -1.16
C LEU A 48 -10.54 6.39 -1.95
N GLY A 49 -11.20 7.50 -1.69
CA GLY A 49 -12.43 7.89 -2.37
C GLY A 49 -12.23 8.36 -3.82
N GLY A 50 -10.97 8.45 -4.28
CA GLY A 50 -10.66 8.82 -5.66
C GLY A 50 -9.27 9.43 -5.81
N ALA A 51 -8.57 9.07 -6.88
CA ALA A 51 -7.22 9.54 -7.15
C ALA A 51 -7.21 10.99 -7.67
N TYR A 52 -6.31 11.81 -7.12
CA TYR A 52 -6.01 13.17 -7.59
C TYR A 52 -4.50 13.42 -7.54
N PRO A 53 -3.98 14.48 -8.22
CA PRO A 53 -2.58 14.86 -8.12
C PRO A 53 -2.22 15.23 -6.67
N PRO A 54 -1.30 14.49 -6.00
CA PRO A 54 -0.93 14.80 -4.63
C PRO A 54 -0.15 16.12 -4.58
N PRO A 55 -0.22 16.89 -3.49
CA PRO A 55 0.62 18.08 -3.25
C PRO A 55 2.12 17.78 -3.42
N ALA A 56 2.89 18.83 -3.74
CA ALA A 56 4.31 18.67 -4.12
C ALA A 56 5.21 18.15 -3.00
N ASP A 57 4.85 18.39 -1.74
CA ASP A 57 5.54 17.95 -0.53
C ASP A 57 5.22 16.50 -0.12
N VAL A 58 4.10 15.94 -0.60
CA VAL A 58 3.72 14.55 -0.36
C VAL A 58 4.78 13.59 -0.92
N ARG A 59 5.11 12.56 -0.16
CA ARG A 59 6.10 11.55 -0.50
C ARG A 59 5.52 10.15 -0.59
N ALA A 60 4.40 9.89 0.09
CA ALA A 60 3.70 8.62 0.07
C ALA A 60 2.19 8.85 -0.16
N VAL A 61 1.56 7.94 -0.91
CA VAL A 61 0.13 8.03 -1.26
C VAL A 61 -0.48 6.63 -1.14
N SER A 62 -1.63 6.51 -0.46
CA SER A 62 -2.45 5.30 -0.53
C SER A 62 -3.63 5.54 -1.47
N ARG A 63 -3.92 4.56 -2.32
CA ARG A 63 -5.03 4.56 -3.29
C ARG A 63 -5.66 3.20 -3.38
N ASP A 64 -6.95 3.18 -3.69
CA ASP A 64 -7.63 1.93 -4.03
C ASP A 64 -6.90 1.17 -5.15
N ARG A 65 -6.92 -0.16 -5.09
CA ARG A 65 -6.27 -1.08 -6.04
C ARG A 65 -6.66 -0.88 -7.50
N THR A 66 -7.81 -0.26 -7.75
CA THR A 66 -8.30 0.04 -9.10
C THR A 66 -7.73 1.35 -9.66
N ALA A 67 -7.15 2.19 -8.82
CA ALA A 67 -6.54 3.45 -9.20
C ALA A 67 -5.10 3.27 -9.70
N LYS A 68 -4.60 4.26 -10.45
CA LYS A 68 -3.18 4.28 -10.85
C LYS A 68 -2.30 4.84 -9.73
N PRO A 69 -1.09 4.29 -9.51
CA PRO A 69 -0.14 4.86 -8.57
C PRO A 69 0.27 6.29 -8.95
N ALA A 70 0.61 7.10 -7.96
CA ALA A 70 1.08 8.48 -8.16
C ALA A 70 2.55 8.49 -8.59
N ALA A 71 2.85 9.09 -9.74
CA ALA A 71 4.21 9.12 -10.28
C ALA A 71 5.22 9.76 -9.32
N GLY A 72 6.37 9.11 -9.10
CA GLY A 72 7.46 9.63 -8.27
C GLY A 72 7.16 9.65 -6.76
N ARG A 73 6.17 8.93 -6.29
CA ARG A 73 5.83 8.75 -4.87
C ARG A 73 6.05 7.31 -4.42
N TYR A 74 6.06 7.09 -3.11
CA TYR A 74 5.87 5.76 -2.53
C TYR A 74 4.36 5.47 -2.58
N ASN A 75 3.97 4.40 -3.24
CA ASN A 75 2.57 4.10 -3.48
C ASN A 75 2.12 2.88 -2.69
N VAL A 76 1.09 3.06 -1.88
CA VAL A 76 0.42 2.01 -1.11
C VAL A 76 -0.88 1.65 -1.82
N CYS A 77 -1.07 0.38 -2.09
CA CYS A 77 -2.25 -0.16 -2.73
C CYS A 77 -3.24 -0.62 -1.66
N TYR A 78 -4.34 0.09 -1.50
CA TYR A 78 -5.42 -0.31 -0.60
C TYR A 78 -6.20 -1.48 -1.18
N VAL A 79 -6.40 -2.51 -0.37
CA VAL A 79 -7.19 -3.70 -0.70
C VAL A 79 -8.10 -4.03 0.47
N ASN A 80 -9.40 -3.88 0.33
CA ASN A 80 -10.33 -4.42 1.32
C ASN A 80 -10.28 -5.95 1.27
N ALA A 81 -9.47 -6.54 2.15
CA ALA A 81 -9.15 -7.97 2.10
C ALA A 81 -10.00 -8.81 3.06
N PHE A 82 -10.71 -8.20 3.99
CA PHE A 82 -11.46 -8.89 5.05
C PHE A 82 -12.96 -8.64 5.00
N GLN A 83 -13.39 -7.69 4.17
CA GLN A 83 -14.81 -7.35 3.97
C GLN A 83 -15.10 -7.16 2.48
N ALA A 84 -16.36 -7.19 2.11
CA ALA A 84 -16.81 -6.93 0.75
C ALA A 84 -17.26 -5.46 0.64
N GLN A 85 -16.48 -4.62 -0.04
CA GLN A 85 -16.85 -3.23 -0.29
C GLN A 85 -18.25 -3.13 -0.93
N PRO A 86 -18.99 -2.05 -0.72
CA PRO A 86 -20.36 -1.92 -1.21
C PRO A 86 -20.50 -2.15 -2.72
N ASP A 87 -19.56 -1.63 -3.52
CA ASP A 87 -19.52 -1.81 -4.98
C ASP A 87 -19.10 -3.23 -5.40
N ALA A 88 -18.39 -3.98 -4.54
CA ALA A 88 -17.98 -5.36 -4.76
C ALA A 88 -18.98 -6.39 -4.22
N THR A 89 -20.01 -5.99 -3.47
CA THR A 89 -20.99 -6.91 -2.87
C THR A 89 -21.68 -7.79 -3.93
N GLY A 90 -22.00 -7.23 -5.09
CA GLY A 90 -22.56 -7.97 -6.22
C GLY A 90 -21.64 -9.08 -6.73
N PHE A 91 -20.34 -8.80 -6.85
CA PHE A 91 -19.33 -9.77 -7.25
C PHE A 91 -19.24 -10.93 -6.25
N TRP A 92 -19.14 -10.64 -4.95
CA TRP A 92 -19.04 -11.66 -3.90
C TRP A 92 -20.29 -12.55 -3.86
N ASN A 93 -21.48 -11.95 -3.93
CA ASN A 93 -22.74 -12.70 -3.93
C ASN A 93 -22.91 -13.59 -5.16
N ALA A 94 -22.47 -13.15 -6.33
CA ALA A 94 -22.64 -13.89 -7.57
C ALA A 94 -21.59 -15.00 -7.75
N HIS A 95 -20.35 -14.77 -7.33
CA HIS A 95 -19.22 -15.66 -7.66
C HIS A 95 -18.66 -16.42 -6.45
N HIS A 96 -18.78 -15.86 -5.24
CA HIS A 96 -18.17 -16.43 -4.03
C HIS A 96 -19.08 -16.33 -2.80
N PRO A 97 -20.39 -16.68 -2.91
CA PRO A 97 -21.33 -16.53 -1.80
C PRO A 97 -20.98 -17.40 -0.60
N ASP A 98 -20.20 -18.45 -0.81
CA ASP A 98 -19.70 -19.35 0.22
C ASP A 98 -18.49 -18.76 0.99
N LEU A 99 -17.85 -17.72 0.48
CA LEU A 99 -16.76 -17.00 1.14
C LEU A 99 -17.24 -15.82 1.99
N LEU A 100 -18.52 -15.51 2.00
CA LEU A 100 -19.11 -14.55 2.93
C LEU A 100 -19.39 -15.22 4.26
N LEU A 101 -19.01 -14.56 5.37
CA LEU A 101 -19.31 -15.02 6.72
C LEU A 101 -20.81 -14.98 6.95
N ARG A 102 -21.37 -16.08 7.47
CA ARG A 102 -22.81 -16.20 7.72
C ARG A 102 -23.11 -16.44 9.20
N ASP A 103 -24.25 -15.93 9.62
CA ASP A 103 -24.81 -16.19 10.96
C ASP A 103 -25.41 -17.61 11.07
N GLY A 104 -25.98 -17.93 12.23
CA GLY A 104 -26.64 -19.22 12.48
C GLY A 104 -27.93 -19.44 11.67
N HIS A 105 -28.44 -18.42 10.98
CA HIS A 105 -29.62 -18.47 10.11
C HIS A 105 -29.26 -18.41 8.61
N GLY A 106 -27.95 -18.44 8.30
CA GLY A 106 -27.45 -18.38 6.94
C GLY A 106 -27.42 -16.98 6.32
N LYS A 107 -27.68 -15.92 7.08
CA LYS A 107 -27.58 -14.54 6.60
C LYS A 107 -26.13 -14.06 6.66
N PRO A 108 -25.67 -13.23 5.69
CA PRO A 108 -24.37 -12.59 5.78
C PRO A 108 -24.23 -11.78 7.08
N VAL A 109 -23.09 -11.90 7.73
CA VAL A 109 -22.68 -10.98 8.83
C VAL A 109 -22.14 -9.73 8.20
N VAL A 110 -22.68 -8.57 8.58
CA VAL A 110 -22.38 -7.27 7.96
C VAL A 110 -21.80 -6.35 9.02
N ASP A 111 -20.76 -5.61 8.66
CA ASP A 111 -20.30 -4.45 9.39
C ASP A 111 -21.37 -3.35 9.27
N GLU A 112 -21.96 -2.94 10.39
CA GLU A 112 -23.07 -1.99 10.40
C GLU A 112 -22.64 -0.54 10.10
N ASP A 113 -21.37 -0.20 10.37
CA ASP A 113 -20.84 1.15 10.13
C ASP A 113 -20.59 1.41 8.63
N TRP A 114 -20.09 0.39 7.91
CA TRP A 114 -19.75 0.50 6.50
C TRP A 114 -20.70 -0.25 5.57
N HIS A 115 -21.66 -1.00 6.11
CA HIS A 115 -22.57 -1.87 5.36
C HIS A 115 -21.85 -2.93 4.51
N GLU A 116 -20.72 -3.41 4.99
CA GLU A 116 -19.86 -4.36 4.29
C GLU A 116 -20.02 -5.78 4.85
N PRO A 117 -20.40 -6.76 4.04
CA PRO A 117 -20.38 -8.17 4.45
C PRO A 117 -18.95 -8.61 4.80
N LEU A 118 -18.79 -9.31 5.93
CA LEU A 118 -17.52 -9.88 6.36
C LEU A 118 -17.15 -11.09 5.51
N LEU A 119 -15.87 -11.26 5.20
CA LEU A 119 -15.34 -12.47 4.56
C LEU A 119 -15.09 -13.57 5.58
N ASP A 120 -15.37 -14.81 5.20
CA ASP A 120 -15.20 -15.99 6.08
C ASP A 120 -13.75 -16.47 6.11
N ILE A 121 -12.98 -15.97 7.07
CA ILE A 121 -11.59 -16.38 7.33
C ILE A 121 -11.47 -17.49 8.40
N SER A 122 -12.57 -18.13 8.78
CA SER A 122 -12.63 -19.04 9.95
C SER A 122 -11.79 -20.30 9.79
N THR A 123 -11.73 -20.88 8.59
CA THR A 123 -11.00 -22.13 8.33
C THR A 123 -9.82 -21.92 7.37
N ALA A 124 -8.86 -22.85 7.39
CA ALA A 124 -7.74 -22.83 6.45
C ALA A 124 -8.23 -22.94 4.99
N ALA A 125 -9.24 -23.76 4.73
CA ALA A 125 -9.82 -23.93 3.38
C ALA A 125 -10.43 -22.61 2.88
N LYS A 126 -11.19 -21.90 3.73
CA LYS A 126 -11.77 -20.59 3.39
C LYS A 126 -10.68 -19.56 3.10
N ARG A 127 -9.66 -19.46 3.95
CA ARG A 127 -8.53 -18.56 3.72
C ARG A 127 -7.76 -18.86 2.43
N THR A 128 -7.61 -20.15 2.07
CA THR A 128 -7.01 -20.52 0.79
C THR A 128 -7.89 -20.08 -0.39
N ALA A 129 -9.19 -20.35 -0.34
CA ALA A 129 -10.12 -19.92 -1.38
C ALA A 129 -10.21 -18.39 -1.50
N LEU A 130 -10.14 -17.65 -0.38
CA LEU A 130 -10.03 -16.18 -0.40
C LEU A 130 -8.74 -15.72 -1.09
N MET A 131 -7.62 -16.43 -0.92
CA MET A 131 -6.38 -16.09 -1.63
C MET A 131 -6.48 -16.29 -3.14
N ASP A 132 -7.34 -17.18 -3.63
CA ASP A 132 -7.58 -17.34 -5.07
C ASP A 132 -8.28 -16.09 -5.66
N VAL A 133 -8.98 -15.31 -4.82
CA VAL A 133 -9.62 -14.04 -5.21
C VAL A 133 -8.74 -12.84 -4.93
N VAL A 134 -8.27 -12.69 -3.69
CA VAL A 134 -7.52 -11.50 -3.22
C VAL A 134 -6.07 -11.52 -3.73
N GLY A 135 -5.48 -12.71 -3.88
CA GLY A 135 -4.11 -12.85 -4.39
C GLY A 135 -3.88 -12.17 -5.74
N PRO A 136 -4.74 -12.39 -6.76
CA PRO A 136 -4.69 -11.64 -8.02
C PRO A 136 -4.82 -10.11 -7.88
N TRP A 137 -5.50 -9.61 -6.87
CA TRP A 137 -5.56 -8.17 -6.61
C TRP A 137 -4.21 -7.63 -6.15
N ILE A 138 -3.51 -8.37 -5.27
CA ILE A 138 -2.15 -8.04 -4.84
C ILE A 138 -1.18 -8.08 -6.03
N ASP A 139 -1.30 -9.08 -6.90
CA ASP A 139 -0.49 -9.17 -8.13
C ASP A 139 -0.76 -7.98 -9.06
N GLY A 140 -2.02 -7.55 -9.14
CA GLY A 140 -2.43 -6.36 -9.87
C GLY A 140 -1.77 -5.09 -9.34
N CYS A 141 -1.68 -4.93 -8.00
CA CYS A 141 -0.95 -3.82 -7.38
C CYS A 141 0.52 -3.80 -7.80
N ALA A 142 1.20 -4.95 -7.77
CA ALA A 142 2.60 -5.04 -8.21
C ALA A 142 2.76 -4.69 -9.68
N THR A 143 1.89 -5.24 -10.53
CA THR A 143 1.90 -4.99 -11.98
C THR A 143 1.63 -3.52 -12.32
N ALA A 144 0.77 -2.86 -11.56
CA ALA A 144 0.48 -1.43 -11.71
C ALA A 144 1.63 -0.53 -11.25
N GLY A 145 2.59 -1.04 -10.46
CA GLY A 145 3.75 -0.30 -9.98
C GLY A 145 3.59 0.33 -8.61
N PHE A 146 2.72 -0.21 -7.77
CA PHE A 146 2.69 0.12 -6.35
C PHE A 146 3.93 -0.44 -5.63
N ASP A 147 4.26 0.12 -4.48
CA ASP A 147 5.40 -0.29 -3.65
C ASP A 147 4.99 -1.17 -2.47
N ALA A 148 3.74 -1.03 -2.04
CA ALA A 148 3.21 -1.72 -0.88
C ALA A 148 1.71 -2.03 -1.05
N VAL A 149 1.22 -2.92 -0.17
CA VAL A 149 -0.22 -3.23 -0.01
C VAL A 149 -0.66 -2.85 1.40
N GLU A 150 -1.85 -2.27 1.50
CA GLU A 150 -2.59 -2.01 2.74
C GLU A 150 -3.84 -2.91 2.74
N PRO A 151 -3.79 -4.11 3.34
CA PRO A 151 -4.98 -4.94 3.51
C PRO A 151 -5.83 -4.38 4.63
N ASP A 152 -7.04 -3.96 4.33
CA ASP A 152 -7.95 -3.34 5.29
C ASP A 152 -8.89 -4.34 5.97
N ASN A 153 -9.47 -3.88 7.10
CA ASN A 153 -10.42 -4.59 7.94
C ASN A 153 -9.83 -5.82 8.65
N LEU A 154 -8.54 -5.76 9.05
CA LEU A 154 -7.88 -6.81 9.83
C LEU A 154 -8.65 -7.15 11.12
N ASP A 155 -9.36 -6.19 11.68
CA ASP A 155 -10.17 -6.25 12.89
C ASP A 155 -11.63 -6.73 12.67
N SER A 156 -11.98 -7.18 11.47
CA SER A 156 -13.33 -7.67 11.15
C SER A 156 -13.84 -8.76 12.10
N TYR A 157 -12.90 -9.46 12.78
CA TYR A 157 -13.24 -10.45 13.80
C TYR A 157 -14.00 -9.85 14.99
N GLU A 158 -13.78 -8.58 15.34
CA GLU A 158 -14.48 -7.88 16.42
C GLU A 158 -15.97 -7.69 16.09
N ARG A 159 -16.27 -7.45 14.80
CA ARG A 159 -17.62 -7.28 14.25
C ARG A 159 -18.32 -8.59 13.86
N SER A 160 -17.64 -9.74 14.06
CA SER A 160 -18.12 -11.05 13.64
C SER A 160 -19.11 -11.72 14.60
N HIS A 161 -19.50 -11.05 15.70
CA HIS A 161 -20.31 -11.64 16.78
C HIS A 161 -19.68 -12.94 17.34
N GLY A 162 -18.35 -12.96 17.49
CA GLY A 162 -17.59 -14.08 18.05
C GLY A 162 -17.36 -15.27 17.09
N ARG A 163 -17.70 -15.14 15.81
CA ARG A 163 -17.49 -16.21 14.80
C ARG A 163 -16.07 -16.26 14.29
N LEU A 164 -15.41 -15.12 14.28
CA LEU A 164 -13.99 -14.97 13.93
C LEU A 164 -13.16 -14.61 15.16
N THR A 165 -11.87 -14.71 15.06
CA THR A 165 -10.91 -14.39 16.13
C THR A 165 -9.67 -13.69 15.56
N ALA A 166 -8.93 -12.94 16.39
CA ALA A 166 -7.63 -12.37 16.01
C ALA A 166 -6.64 -13.43 15.46
N ARG A 167 -6.77 -14.70 15.88
CA ARG A 167 -5.97 -15.80 15.30
C ARG A 167 -6.35 -16.09 13.85
N HIS A 168 -7.62 -16.03 13.51
CA HIS A 168 -8.09 -16.21 12.13
C HIS A 168 -7.58 -15.04 11.25
N ALA A 169 -7.67 -13.81 11.75
CA ALA A 169 -7.14 -12.62 11.08
C ALA A 169 -5.63 -12.72 10.86
N ALA A 170 -4.86 -13.05 11.89
CA ALA A 170 -3.41 -13.27 11.78
C ALA A 170 -3.04 -14.34 10.76
N ALA A 171 -3.79 -15.47 10.73
CA ALA A 171 -3.51 -16.56 9.79
C ALA A 171 -3.82 -16.16 8.33
N PHE A 172 -4.84 -15.33 8.08
CA PHE A 172 -5.11 -14.82 6.73
C PHE A 172 -4.14 -13.72 6.35
N ALA A 173 -3.86 -12.77 7.24
CA ALA A 173 -2.85 -11.73 7.02
C ALA A 173 -1.47 -12.31 6.67
N GLN A 174 -1.08 -13.45 7.28
CA GLN A 174 0.17 -14.14 6.93
C GLN A 174 0.17 -14.68 5.49
N LEU A 175 -0.97 -15.11 4.95
CA LEU A 175 -1.08 -15.51 3.54
C LEU A 175 -0.93 -14.29 2.62
N LEU A 176 -1.59 -13.18 2.96
CA LEU A 176 -1.49 -11.91 2.23
C LEU A 176 -0.04 -11.40 2.23
N ALA A 177 0.62 -11.40 3.40
CA ALA A 177 2.01 -10.95 3.53
C ALA A 177 2.97 -11.78 2.67
N ARG A 178 2.85 -13.10 2.69
CA ARG A 178 3.64 -13.97 1.81
C ARG A 178 3.42 -13.64 0.33
N ARG A 179 2.17 -13.39 -0.09
CA ARG A 179 1.88 -13.02 -1.48
C ARG A 179 2.46 -11.67 -1.85
N ALA A 180 2.32 -10.66 -0.98
CA ALA A 180 2.90 -9.34 -1.19
C ALA A 180 4.43 -9.42 -1.35
N HIS A 181 5.12 -10.12 -0.45
CA HIS A 181 6.57 -10.29 -0.51
C HIS A 181 7.03 -11.06 -1.76
N GLN A 182 6.29 -12.08 -2.22
CA GLN A 182 6.56 -12.77 -3.48
C GLN A 182 6.52 -11.80 -4.68
N GLN A 183 5.67 -10.79 -4.61
CA GLN A 183 5.55 -9.73 -5.60
C GLN A 183 6.49 -8.53 -5.32
N ARG A 184 7.35 -8.60 -4.30
CA ARG A 184 8.24 -7.52 -3.85
C ARG A 184 7.51 -6.27 -3.38
N LEU A 185 6.28 -6.41 -2.93
CA LEU A 185 5.53 -5.37 -2.25
C LEU A 185 5.76 -5.46 -0.74
N ALA A 186 5.95 -4.32 -0.08
CA ALA A 186 5.82 -4.24 1.36
C ALA A 186 4.33 -4.38 1.75
N ILE A 187 4.06 -4.74 3.01
CA ILE A 187 2.68 -4.88 3.48
C ILE A 187 2.47 -4.14 4.80
N ALA A 188 1.41 -3.35 4.86
CA ALA A 188 1.03 -2.62 6.05
C ALA A 188 0.18 -3.46 7.01
N GLN A 189 0.39 -3.28 8.31
CA GLN A 189 -0.65 -3.56 9.29
C GLN A 189 -1.62 -2.38 9.32
N LYS A 190 -2.90 -2.63 9.03
CA LYS A 190 -3.97 -1.64 9.23
C LYS A 190 -4.55 -1.79 10.62
N ASN A 191 -4.45 -0.74 11.47
CA ASN A 191 -5.02 -0.75 12.82
C ASN A 191 -4.69 -2.01 13.64
N THR A 192 -5.53 -2.38 14.61
CA THR A 192 -5.57 -3.70 15.26
C THR A 192 -4.37 -3.99 16.15
N THR A 193 -4.28 -3.31 17.31
CA THR A 193 -3.19 -3.50 18.31
C THR A 193 -3.02 -4.95 18.76
N ASP A 194 -4.08 -5.75 18.77
CA ASP A 194 -4.05 -7.19 19.10
C ASP A 194 -3.09 -8.00 18.22
N LEU A 195 -2.79 -7.52 17.02
CA LEU A 195 -1.86 -8.18 16.08
C LEU A 195 -0.41 -7.73 16.25
N LEU A 196 -0.12 -6.63 16.97
CA LEU A 196 1.24 -6.13 17.19
C LEU A 196 2.21 -7.18 17.75
N PRO A 197 1.84 -8.00 18.75
CA PRO A 197 2.74 -9.05 19.25
C PRO A 197 3.10 -10.11 18.21
N ARG A 198 2.30 -10.23 17.15
CA ARG A 198 2.46 -11.22 16.08
C ARG A 198 2.96 -10.63 14.78
N ARG A 199 3.15 -9.31 14.69
CA ARG A 199 3.48 -8.61 13.45
C ARG A 199 4.64 -9.22 12.66
N GLY A 200 5.72 -9.59 13.36
CA GLY A 200 6.88 -10.23 12.73
C GLY A 200 6.60 -11.64 12.21
N ALA A 201 5.79 -12.43 12.93
CA ALA A 201 5.38 -13.76 12.48
C ALA A 201 4.37 -13.71 11.32
N ILE A 202 3.56 -12.65 11.25
CA ILE A 202 2.65 -12.38 10.13
C ILE A 202 3.45 -11.89 8.91
N GLY A 203 4.46 -11.04 9.13
CA GLY A 203 5.30 -10.46 8.10
C GLY A 203 4.89 -9.04 7.71
N PHE A 204 4.29 -8.25 8.62
CA PHE A 204 4.03 -6.84 8.37
C PHE A 204 5.30 -6.00 8.43
N ASP A 205 5.43 -5.04 7.54
CA ASP A 205 6.64 -4.23 7.34
C ASP A 205 6.53 -2.81 7.91
N PHE A 206 5.32 -2.24 7.91
CA PHE A 206 4.97 -0.91 8.42
C PHE A 206 3.49 -0.90 8.83
N ALA A 207 2.96 0.26 9.27
CA ALA A 207 1.55 0.35 9.61
C ALA A 207 0.86 1.58 9.00
N VAL A 208 -0.45 1.45 8.81
CA VAL A 208 -1.41 2.53 8.55
C VAL A 208 -2.42 2.50 9.69
N VAL A 209 -2.55 3.61 10.42
CA VAL A 209 -3.28 3.63 11.69
C VAL A 209 -4.23 4.81 11.71
N GLU A 210 -5.50 4.54 11.95
CA GLU A 210 -6.55 5.53 12.05
C GLU A 210 -6.87 5.82 13.51
N GLU A 211 -7.05 7.10 13.83
CA GLU A 211 -7.48 7.59 15.14
C GLU A 211 -6.62 7.10 16.32
N CYS A 212 -5.32 6.81 16.11
CA CYS A 212 -4.47 6.29 17.19
C CYS A 212 -4.31 7.25 18.37
N THR A 213 -4.49 8.55 18.15
CA THR A 213 -4.49 9.53 19.26
C THR A 213 -5.76 9.42 20.09
N ARG A 214 -6.89 9.17 19.45
CA ARG A 214 -8.17 8.98 20.13
C ARG A 214 -8.18 7.76 21.03
N TYR A 215 -7.51 6.67 20.60
CA TYR A 215 -7.47 5.40 21.31
C TYR A 215 -6.20 5.20 22.15
N ASP A 216 -5.30 6.20 22.17
CA ASP A 216 -4.00 6.15 22.89
C ASP A 216 -3.06 5.01 22.43
N GLU A 217 -3.09 4.70 21.14
CA GLU A 217 -2.37 3.56 20.54
C GLU A 217 -1.13 3.98 19.73
N CYS A 218 -0.92 5.29 19.47
CA CYS A 218 0.16 5.76 18.63
C CYS A 218 1.54 5.31 19.10
N THR A 219 1.76 5.21 20.42
CA THR A 219 3.04 4.77 21.01
C THR A 219 3.34 3.32 20.63
N ASP A 220 2.34 2.44 20.75
CA ASP A 220 2.50 1.00 20.51
C ASP A 220 2.88 0.73 19.05
N PHE A 221 2.22 1.40 18.12
CA PHE A 221 2.55 1.30 16.70
C PHE A 221 3.91 1.94 16.38
N ALA A 222 4.22 3.11 16.93
CA ALA A 222 5.49 3.80 16.70
C ALA A 222 6.68 2.94 17.13
N ASP A 223 6.60 2.33 18.30
CA ASP A 223 7.62 1.44 18.84
C ASP A 223 7.72 0.14 18.01
N ALA A 224 6.57 -0.45 17.67
CA ALA A 224 6.52 -1.68 16.89
C ALA A 224 7.14 -1.56 15.50
N TYR A 225 6.94 -0.42 14.82
CA TYR A 225 7.37 -0.20 13.44
C TYR A 225 8.49 0.85 13.30
N HIS A 226 9.17 1.21 14.39
CA HIS A 226 10.28 2.16 14.38
C HIS A 226 9.92 3.48 13.66
N ASN A 227 8.77 4.03 13.99
CA ASN A 227 8.16 5.24 13.41
C ASN A 227 7.81 5.14 11.90
N ARG A 228 7.82 3.95 11.29
CA ARG A 228 7.30 3.76 9.93
C ARG A 228 5.80 3.50 9.97
N ILE A 229 5.05 4.52 10.34
CA ILE A 229 3.59 4.48 10.38
C ILE A 229 3.02 5.72 9.72
N PHE A 230 1.89 5.56 9.07
CA PHE A 230 1.03 6.61 8.56
C PHE A 230 -0.18 6.72 9.48
N VAL A 231 -0.35 7.87 10.11
CA VAL A 231 -1.45 8.16 11.04
C VAL A 231 -2.49 9.00 10.32
N ILE A 232 -3.74 8.56 10.36
CA ILE A 232 -4.89 9.27 9.86
C ILE A 232 -5.79 9.65 11.05
N GLU A 233 -6.07 10.92 11.21
CA GLU A 233 -7.03 11.43 12.21
C GLU A 233 -8.22 12.05 11.48
N TYR A 234 -9.42 11.87 12.04
CA TYR A 234 -10.67 12.35 11.45
C TYR A 234 -11.27 13.53 12.20
N THR A 235 -10.68 13.92 13.33
CA THR A 235 -11.11 15.12 14.08
C THR A 235 -9.97 16.12 14.20
N ARG A 236 -10.32 17.41 14.14
CA ARG A 236 -9.35 18.50 14.35
C ARG A 236 -8.68 18.42 15.73
N LYS A 237 -9.40 17.97 16.75
CA LYS A 237 -8.89 17.84 18.10
C LYS A 237 -7.76 16.80 18.16
N ASP A 238 -8.02 15.61 17.64
CA ASP A 238 -7.09 14.49 17.72
C ASP A 238 -5.90 14.72 16.79
N PHE A 239 -6.11 15.26 15.59
CA PHE A 239 -5.03 15.70 14.70
C PHE A 239 -4.10 16.72 15.36
N THR A 240 -4.65 17.75 16.03
CA THR A 240 -3.82 18.75 16.71
C THR A 240 -3.01 18.13 17.85
N ALA A 241 -3.58 17.19 18.59
CA ALA A 241 -2.89 16.45 19.64
C ALA A 241 -1.79 15.52 19.05
N ALA A 242 -2.12 14.79 17.99
CA ALA A 242 -1.16 13.96 17.25
C ALA A 242 0.03 14.77 16.71
N CYS A 243 -0.22 15.90 16.07
CA CYS A 243 0.83 16.79 15.57
C CYS A 243 1.76 17.29 16.67
N ARG A 244 1.19 17.68 17.81
CA ARG A 244 1.99 18.14 18.97
C ARG A 244 2.89 17.05 19.52
N ALA A 245 2.37 15.82 19.65
CA ALA A 245 3.08 14.71 20.24
C ALA A 245 4.05 14.04 19.25
N TRP A 246 3.64 13.89 18.01
CA TRP A 246 4.26 12.99 17.05
C TRP A 246 4.71 13.62 15.73
N GLY A 247 4.23 14.81 15.34
CA GLY A 247 4.44 15.42 14.01
C GLY A 247 5.91 15.53 13.55
N ARG A 248 6.90 15.44 14.49
CA ARG A 248 8.32 15.39 14.14
C ARG A 248 8.86 13.97 13.91
N LYS A 249 8.09 12.94 14.20
CA LYS A 249 8.50 11.53 14.14
C LYS A 249 7.63 10.69 13.20
N LEU A 250 6.34 10.99 13.18
CA LEU A 250 5.35 10.23 12.45
C LEU A 250 4.72 11.09 11.35
N SER A 251 4.28 10.43 10.30
CA SER A 251 3.43 11.03 9.28
C SER A 251 2.00 11.13 9.82
N VAL A 252 1.49 12.33 10.04
CA VAL A 252 0.16 12.57 10.58
C VAL A 252 -0.67 13.36 9.57
N THR A 253 -1.83 12.84 9.22
CA THR A 253 -2.76 13.42 8.25
C THR A 253 -4.14 13.58 8.87
N LEU A 254 -4.79 14.74 8.69
CA LEU A 254 -6.20 14.93 8.94
C LEU A 254 -6.98 14.69 7.66
N ARG A 255 -7.95 13.80 7.69
CA ARG A 255 -8.87 13.56 6.58
C ARG A 255 -10.32 13.72 7.03
N ASP A 256 -11.18 13.93 6.05
CA ASP A 256 -12.61 13.64 6.23
C ASP A 256 -12.82 12.12 6.30
N ARG A 257 -13.88 11.68 7.01
CA ARG A 257 -14.13 10.24 7.25
C ARG A 257 -14.42 9.44 5.97
N GLU A 258 -15.02 10.08 4.97
CA GLU A 258 -15.34 9.45 3.68
C GLU A 258 -14.15 9.46 2.71
N VAL A 259 -13.04 10.09 3.11
CA VAL A 259 -11.81 10.22 2.30
C VAL A 259 -12.10 10.70 0.88
N VAL A 260 -13.02 11.66 0.73
CA VAL A 260 -13.46 12.15 -0.58
C VAL A 260 -12.29 12.80 -1.37
N PRO A 261 -12.32 12.75 -2.73
CA PRO A 261 -11.23 13.30 -3.53
C PRO A 261 -11.19 14.84 -3.48
N ALA A 262 -10.02 15.41 -3.77
CA ALA A 262 -9.84 16.85 -3.82
C ALA A 262 -10.85 17.53 -4.76
N GLY A 263 -11.48 18.59 -4.25
CA GLY A 263 -12.52 19.33 -4.97
C GLY A 263 -13.95 18.82 -4.75
N ALA A 264 -14.13 17.68 -4.07
CA ALA A 264 -15.44 17.23 -3.64
C ALA A 264 -15.90 17.98 -2.38
N GLU A 265 -17.22 18.03 -2.16
CA GLU A 265 -17.79 18.59 -0.94
C GLU A 265 -17.32 17.76 0.28
N GLY A 266 -16.98 18.43 1.37
CA GLY A 266 -16.48 17.80 2.59
C GLY A 266 -14.99 17.44 2.58
N TYR A 267 -14.26 17.67 1.47
CA TYR A 267 -12.83 17.35 1.41
C TYR A 267 -12.03 18.08 2.49
N VAL A 268 -11.28 17.29 3.24
CA VAL A 268 -10.29 17.74 4.24
C VAL A 268 -9.00 16.97 4.03
N ASP A 269 -7.87 17.68 3.96
CA ASP A 269 -6.54 17.11 3.84
C ASP A 269 -5.50 18.08 4.42
N GLU A 270 -5.05 17.81 5.65
CA GLU A 270 -4.02 18.58 6.32
C GLU A 270 -2.95 17.64 6.89
N ARG A 271 -1.74 18.12 7.00
CA ARG A 271 -0.59 17.33 7.44
C ARG A 271 0.30 18.12 8.40
N CYS A 272 1.06 17.40 9.20
CA CYS A 272 2.09 18.03 10.04
C CYS A 272 3.38 17.21 10.13
#